data_dc01a6e99ad89f061de375359baab801
#
_entry.id   dc01a6e99ad89f061de375359baab801
#
_cell.length_a   1.000
_cell.length_b   1.000
_cell.length_c   1.000
_cell.angle_alpha   90.00
_cell.angle_beta   90.00
_cell.angle_gamma   90.00
#
_symmetry.space_group_name_H-M   'P 1'
#
loop_
_entity.id
_entity.type
_entity.pdbx_description
1 polymer ?
#
loop_
_entity_poly.entity_id
_entity_poly.type
_entity_poly.pdbx_seq_one_letter_code
_entity_poly.pdbx_strand_id
1 'polypeptide(L)'
;HDGNCVGVPTVGGEVAFDPSYQGNPLVNAMALGLMETDDIVRSGAAGVGNPVVYVGSTTGRDGMGGASFASAELSADSLDDRPAVQVGDPFLEKGLIEACLEAFQSGDVVAAQDMGAAGLTCSCSEMAAKGDVGVELDLDLVPAREHGMTAYEFLLSESQERMLFVVRSGREEQLMQRFRRWGLQAAVVGRVLEERVVRVLQHGAVAAEVPARALAEDTPINQHELLSEPPDDIQTHWTWREADLPSPASDRDWNADLLRLLDDPTIASKRWIYRQYDQQVLANTVIRAGGADAAVVRLRPQQGEASLKTSQRGVAATLDCPNRWVALDPERGAIAAVAEAARNLSCVGAQPIAVTDNLNFPSPETPKGYWQLAMACRGLSHACRALGTPVTGGNVSLYNETRADDGTLQPIHPTPVIGMVGLVEDLDRSGGLAWRQPGDLVVLLGVSTDEEGNEGLGLAGSSYQGVVHGLLTGRPPSVDLELEGQVQALVRQAFSQGVLASAHDSSDGGLAVALAESALASGLGVDLNLPHGSARLDRVLFAEGGARIVVSVRAEQRHAWQALVASQEHQSVPVTEIGTVADHGCFRLAVGKYPVIDLSVETLREQYEQAVPRRLGAV
;
A
#
# COMPACT_ATOMS: atom_id res chain seq x y z
N HIS A 1 2.61 2.86 16.71
CA HIS A 1 3.35 2.40 17.89
C HIS A 1 3.85 0.95 17.74
N ASP A 2 3.13 0.08 17.01
CA ASP A 2 3.44 -1.34 16.89
C ASP A 2 4.84 -1.57 16.30
N GLY A 3 5.17 -0.91 15.19
CA GLY A 3 6.52 -0.99 14.61
C GLY A 3 7.64 -0.66 15.61
N ASN A 4 7.47 0.38 16.44
CA ASN A 4 8.46 0.76 17.44
C ASN A 4 8.57 -0.29 18.55
N CYS A 5 7.46 -0.83 19.05
CA CYS A 5 7.45 -1.86 20.10
C CYS A 5 7.98 -3.20 19.58
N VAL A 6 7.57 -3.61 18.40
CA VAL A 6 8.05 -4.84 17.74
C VAL A 6 9.53 -4.71 17.34
N GLY A 7 10.01 -3.50 17.12
CA GLY A 7 11.40 -3.25 16.76
C GLY A 7 11.66 -3.37 15.26
N VAL A 8 10.68 -2.99 14.42
CA VAL A 8 10.81 -2.88 12.96
C VAL A 8 10.63 -1.44 12.51
N PRO A 9 11.35 -0.97 11.48
CA PRO A 9 11.25 0.41 11.03
C PRO A 9 9.95 0.66 10.28
N THR A 10 9.32 1.81 10.54
CA THR A 10 8.21 2.34 9.72
C THR A 10 8.83 3.18 8.60
N VAL A 11 8.94 2.59 7.42
CA VAL A 11 9.83 3.11 6.36
C VAL A 11 9.15 3.96 5.31
N GLY A 12 7.82 3.93 5.23
CA GLY A 12 7.09 4.69 4.20
C GLY A 12 5.59 4.46 4.29
N GLY A 13 4.91 4.98 3.30
CA GLY A 13 3.47 4.87 3.12
C GLY A 13 2.92 6.08 2.38
N GLU A 14 1.63 6.08 2.14
CA GLU A 14 0.88 7.14 1.49
C GLU A 14 -0.17 7.70 2.45
N VAL A 15 -0.49 8.99 2.34
CA VAL A 15 -1.60 9.62 3.05
C VAL A 15 -2.34 10.55 2.09
N ALA A 16 -3.57 10.19 1.75
CA ALA A 16 -4.47 10.98 0.92
C ALA A 16 -5.58 11.62 1.77
N PHE A 17 -6.02 12.80 1.39
CA PHE A 17 -7.11 13.53 2.03
C PHE A 17 -8.22 13.79 1.03
N ASP A 18 -9.41 13.28 1.32
CA ASP A 18 -10.60 13.52 0.51
C ASP A 18 -11.85 13.56 1.40
N PRO A 19 -12.84 14.45 1.10
CA PRO A 19 -14.06 14.52 1.87
C PRO A 19 -14.86 13.21 1.95
N SER A 20 -14.70 12.30 0.99
CA SER A 20 -15.38 11.00 0.99
C SER A 20 -15.02 10.11 2.16
N TYR A 21 -13.86 10.35 2.79
CA TYR A 21 -13.42 9.60 3.98
C TYR A 21 -13.82 10.24 5.31
N GLN A 22 -14.57 11.34 5.27
CA GLN A 22 -15.07 11.98 6.48
C GLN A 22 -16.07 11.05 7.17
N GLY A 23 -15.78 10.68 8.42
CA GLY A 23 -16.59 9.72 9.18
C GLY A 23 -16.18 8.25 9.02
N ASN A 24 -15.47 7.89 7.95
CA ASN A 24 -14.90 6.56 7.74
C ASN A 24 -13.46 6.66 7.21
N PRO A 25 -12.50 7.12 8.01
CA PRO A 25 -11.11 7.17 7.61
C PRO A 25 -10.52 5.75 7.50
N LEU A 26 -9.81 5.49 6.42
CA LEU A 26 -9.13 4.21 6.19
C LEU A 26 -7.73 4.24 6.80
N VAL A 27 -7.35 3.15 7.47
CA VAL A 27 -5.99 2.90 7.92
C VAL A 27 -5.57 1.50 7.46
N ASN A 28 -4.66 1.46 6.52
CA ASN A 28 -4.10 0.22 5.99
C ASN A 28 -2.64 0.10 6.46
N ALA A 29 -2.21 -1.09 6.84
CA ALA A 29 -0.84 -1.36 7.24
C ALA A 29 -0.28 -2.53 6.43
N MET A 30 0.95 -2.36 5.95
CA MET A 30 1.71 -3.42 5.29
C MET A 30 2.90 -3.77 6.18
N ALA A 31 3.04 -5.06 6.51
CA ALA A 31 4.21 -5.60 7.19
C ALA A 31 4.93 -6.58 6.27
N LEU A 32 6.26 -6.48 6.24
CA LEU A 32 7.12 -7.32 5.43
C LEU A 32 8.08 -8.11 6.32
N GLY A 33 8.05 -9.43 6.19
CA GLY A 33 8.98 -10.36 6.82
C GLY A 33 9.81 -11.10 5.79
N LEU A 34 11.02 -11.47 6.17
CA LEU A 34 11.93 -12.30 5.38
C LEU A 34 12.22 -13.59 6.13
N MET A 35 12.11 -14.73 5.42
CA MET A 35 12.43 -16.04 5.97
C MET A 35 13.09 -16.92 4.90
N GLU A 36 13.80 -17.95 5.33
CA GLU A 36 14.28 -19.00 4.43
C GLU A 36 13.11 -19.92 4.04
N THR A 37 13.15 -20.48 2.83
CA THR A 37 12.06 -21.34 2.33
C THR A 37 11.83 -22.56 3.20
N ASP A 38 12.88 -23.11 3.80
CA ASP A 38 12.81 -24.29 4.67
C ASP A 38 12.21 -23.97 6.05
N ASP A 39 12.15 -22.70 6.44
CA ASP A 39 11.59 -22.25 7.72
C ASP A 39 10.08 -21.97 7.64
N ILE A 40 9.45 -22.16 6.48
CA ILE A 40 8.02 -21.90 6.29
C ILE A 40 7.18 -22.89 7.09
N VAL A 41 6.46 -22.42 8.10
CA VAL A 41 5.49 -23.19 8.87
C VAL A 41 4.10 -23.04 8.23
N ARG A 42 3.47 -24.19 7.97
CA ARG A 42 2.13 -24.22 7.36
C ARG A 42 1.04 -24.26 8.42
N SER A 43 -0.18 -23.86 8.04
CA SER A 43 -1.33 -23.83 8.95
C SER A 43 -2.17 -25.11 8.96
N GLY A 44 -1.99 -26.05 8.02
CA GLY A 44 -2.78 -27.29 7.97
C GLY A 44 -2.47 -28.23 9.15
N ALA A 45 -3.47 -28.53 9.97
CA ALA A 45 -3.33 -29.48 11.08
C ALA A 45 -3.02 -30.89 10.58
N ALA A 46 -2.16 -31.60 11.30
CA ALA A 46 -1.79 -32.98 10.93
C ALA A 46 -1.44 -33.84 12.15
N GLY A 47 -1.56 -35.17 11.98
CA GLY A 47 -1.22 -36.16 13.00
C GLY A 47 -2.35 -36.31 14.03
N VAL A 48 -3.27 -37.25 13.78
CA VAL A 48 -4.35 -37.60 14.71
C VAL A 48 -3.80 -37.86 16.12
N GLY A 49 -4.41 -37.20 17.11
CA GLY A 49 -3.98 -37.26 18.51
C GLY A 49 -2.92 -36.21 18.90
N ASN A 50 -2.35 -35.47 17.95
CA ASN A 50 -1.45 -34.37 18.28
C ASN A 50 -2.19 -33.30 19.10
N PRO A 51 -1.58 -32.75 20.17
CA PRO A 51 -2.19 -31.72 21.00
C PRO A 51 -2.32 -30.40 20.22
N VAL A 52 -3.45 -29.71 20.46
CA VAL A 52 -3.70 -28.34 20.04
C VAL A 52 -3.39 -27.42 21.20
N VAL A 53 -2.48 -26.49 21.00
CA VAL A 53 -1.95 -25.60 22.03
C VAL A 53 -2.32 -24.15 21.71
N TYR A 54 -3.01 -23.52 22.64
CA TYR A 54 -3.28 -22.09 22.66
C TYR A 54 -2.09 -21.34 23.26
N VAL A 55 -1.67 -20.25 22.63
CA VAL A 55 -0.59 -19.39 23.14
C VAL A 55 -0.92 -17.92 22.96
N GLY A 56 -0.36 -17.07 23.85
CA GLY A 56 -0.45 -15.62 23.74
C GLY A 56 -1.20 -14.94 24.88
N SER A 57 -2.05 -13.99 24.57
CA SER A 57 -2.90 -13.26 25.52
C SER A 57 -4.04 -14.13 26.08
N THR A 58 -4.72 -13.65 27.11
CA THR A 58 -5.95 -14.28 27.61
C THR A 58 -7.15 -13.87 26.76
N THR A 59 -8.12 -14.78 26.62
CA THR A 59 -9.37 -14.52 25.89
C THR A 59 -10.35 -13.71 26.75
N GLY A 60 -10.93 -12.67 26.18
CA GLY A 60 -12.01 -11.86 26.76
C GLY A 60 -13.11 -11.60 25.73
N ARG A 61 -14.10 -10.77 26.09
CA ARG A 61 -15.21 -10.35 25.21
C ARG A 61 -14.79 -9.18 24.31
N ASP A 62 -13.70 -9.36 23.55
CA ASP A 62 -13.17 -8.33 22.66
C ASP A 62 -13.53 -8.65 21.22
N GLY A 63 -13.81 -7.62 20.43
CA GLY A 63 -14.05 -7.74 18.99
C GLY A 63 -15.23 -8.65 18.64
N MET A 64 -16.08 -9.01 19.60
CA MET A 64 -17.22 -9.89 19.38
C MET A 64 -18.17 -9.29 18.35
N GLY A 65 -18.30 -9.96 17.23
CA GLY A 65 -19.01 -9.40 16.08
C GLY A 65 -18.18 -8.41 15.25
N GLY A 66 -16.87 -8.28 15.48
CA GLY A 66 -16.00 -7.38 14.72
C GLY A 66 -16.06 -7.63 13.22
N ALA A 67 -16.04 -8.88 12.78
CA ALA A 67 -16.23 -9.24 11.39
C ALA A 67 -17.64 -8.87 10.87
N SER A 68 -18.68 -9.03 11.69
CA SER A 68 -20.04 -8.61 11.35
C SER A 68 -20.19 -7.09 11.37
N PHE A 69 -19.52 -6.41 12.31
CA PHE A 69 -19.47 -4.95 12.40
C PHE A 69 -18.72 -4.34 11.19
N ALA A 70 -17.62 -4.95 10.79
CA ALA A 70 -16.89 -4.56 9.57
C ALA A 70 -17.68 -4.80 8.26
N SER A 71 -18.80 -5.55 8.36
CA SER A 71 -19.75 -5.82 7.27
C SER A 71 -21.08 -5.06 7.47
N ALA A 72 -21.11 -4.05 8.34
CA ALA A 72 -22.27 -3.23 8.63
C ALA A 72 -21.97 -1.75 8.40
N GLU A 73 -23.02 -0.98 8.11
CA GLU A 73 -22.93 0.47 7.94
C GLU A 73 -22.57 1.17 9.26
N LEU A 74 -21.65 2.13 9.22
CA LEU A 74 -21.32 2.95 10.39
C LEU A 74 -22.41 3.99 10.66
N SER A 75 -22.79 4.16 11.93
CA SER A 75 -23.72 5.19 12.40
C SER A 75 -23.14 5.94 13.60
N ALA A 76 -23.75 7.09 13.95
CA ALA A 76 -23.35 7.84 15.14
C ALA A 76 -23.51 7.04 16.43
N ASP A 77 -24.44 6.08 16.46
CA ASP A 77 -24.71 5.21 17.63
C ASP A 77 -23.70 4.04 17.73
N SER A 78 -22.85 3.83 16.71
CA SER A 78 -21.82 2.78 16.71
C SER A 78 -20.77 2.93 17.83
N LEU A 79 -20.71 4.10 18.48
CA LEU A 79 -19.88 4.33 19.67
C LEU A 79 -20.29 3.53 20.89
N ASP A 80 -21.55 3.05 20.96
CA ASP A 80 -22.04 2.21 22.06
C ASP A 80 -21.71 0.72 21.87
N ASP A 81 -21.21 0.32 20.68
CA ASP A 81 -20.78 -1.05 20.36
C ASP A 81 -19.33 -1.32 20.82
N ARG A 82 -18.97 -0.88 22.02
CA ARG A 82 -17.64 -1.12 22.61
C ARG A 82 -17.17 -2.58 22.63
N PRO A 83 -18.03 -3.60 22.68
CA PRO A 83 -17.60 -4.99 22.53
C PRO A 83 -16.96 -5.32 21.19
N ALA A 84 -17.20 -4.53 20.15
CA ALA A 84 -16.59 -4.69 18.83
C ALA A 84 -15.15 -4.15 18.74
N VAL A 85 -14.67 -3.40 19.75
CA VAL A 85 -13.32 -2.83 19.74
C VAL A 85 -12.29 -3.90 20.09
N GLN A 86 -11.30 -4.04 19.21
CA GLN A 86 -10.11 -4.84 19.46
C GLN A 86 -9.03 -3.96 20.10
N VAL A 87 -8.48 -4.39 21.23
CA VAL A 87 -7.40 -3.68 21.92
C VAL A 87 -6.11 -4.47 21.72
N GLY A 88 -5.15 -3.89 21.03
CA GLY A 88 -3.82 -4.48 20.83
C GLY A 88 -2.85 -4.13 21.96
N ASP A 89 -1.95 -5.05 22.28
CA ASP A 89 -0.79 -4.85 23.16
C ASP A 89 0.51 -5.10 22.38
N PRO A 90 1.12 -4.05 21.79
CA PRO A 90 2.33 -4.20 20.95
C PRO A 90 3.52 -4.79 21.70
N PHE A 91 3.57 -4.63 23.03
CA PHE A 91 4.64 -5.23 23.85
C PHE A 91 4.46 -6.74 23.97
N LEU A 92 3.22 -7.18 24.21
CA LEU A 92 2.89 -8.60 24.26
C LEU A 92 3.07 -9.26 22.89
N GLU A 93 2.70 -8.55 21.81
CA GLU A 93 2.91 -8.98 20.42
C GLU A 93 4.39 -9.22 20.12
N LYS A 94 5.28 -8.32 20.54
CA LYS A 94 6.73 -8.53 20.43
C LYS A 94 7.16 -9.83 21.09
N GLY A 95 6.70 -10.08 22.33
CA GLY A 95 6.98 -11.33 23.03
C GLY A 95 6.45 -12.55 22.29
N LEU A 96 5.25 -12.45 21.71
CA LEU A 96 4.63 -13.53 20.93
C LEU A 96 5.41 -13.85 19.66
N ILE A 97 5.83 -12.82 18.91
CA ILE A 97 6.66 -13.00 17.70
C ILE A 97 7.96 -13.74 18.02
N GLU A 98 8.70 -13.30 19.04
CA GLU A 98 9.97 -13.92 19.43
C GLU A 98 9.78 -15.36 19.91
N ALA A 99 8.75 -15.60 20.72
CA ALA A 99 8.43 -16.95 21.20
C ALA A 99 8.01 -17.89 20.06
N CYS A 100 7.26 -17.40 19.08
CA CYS A 100 6.88 -18.14 17.88
C CYS A 100 8.11 -18.52 17.05
N LEU A 101 9.04 -17.58 16.81
CA LEU A 101 10.28 -17.85 16.08
C LEU A 101 11.13 -18.92 16.79
N GLU A 102 11.28 -18.85 18.12
CA GLU A 102 11.94 -19.92 18.89
C GLU A 102 11.21 -21.26 18.78
N ALA A 103 9.88 -21.24 18.78
CA ALA A 103 9.06 -22.46 18.68
C ALA A 103 9.23 -23.12 17.31
N PHE A 104 9.23 -22.35 16.23
CA PHE A 104 9.38 -22.85 14.85
C PHE A 104 10.74 -23.51 14.64
N GLN A 105 11.81 -22.94 15.20
CA GLN A 105 13.16 -23.52 15.12
C GLN A 105 13.31 -24.85 15.90
N SER A 106 12.39 -25.17 16.82
CA SER A 106 12.49 -26.38 17.63
C SER A 106 12.22 -27.69 16.87
N GLY A 107 11.50 -27.61 15.74
CA GLY A 107 10.98 -28.76 15.02
C GLY A 107 9.82 -29.51 15.72
N ASP A 108 9.32 -28.97 16.83
CA ASP A 108 8.20 -29.55 17.58
C ASP A 108 6.84 -29.13 17.03
N VAL A 109 6.79 -28.02 16.25
CA VAL A 109 5.57 -27.47 15.66
C VAL A 109 5.22 -28.22 14.37
N VAL A 110 3.97 -28.66 14.28
CA VAL A 110 3.39 -29.31 13.10
C VAL A 110 2.66 -28.28 12.22
N ALA A 111 1.89 -27.40 12.86
CA ALA A 111 1.15 -26.33 12.21
C ALA A 111 0.93 -25.16 13.17
N ALA A 112 0.76 -23.95 12.63
CA ALA A 112 0.42 -22.76 13.39
C ALA A 112 -0.52 -21.86 12.59
N GLN A 113 -1.46 -21.20 13.29
CA GLN A 113 -2.42 -20.25 12.74
C GLN A 113 -2.62 -19.12 13.74
N ASP A 114 -2.71 -17.88 13.25
CA ASP A 114 -3.14 -16.74 14.07
C ASP A 114 -4.65 -16.82 14.38
N MET A 115 -5.07 -16.11 15.42
CA MET A 115 -6.46 -15.93 15.79
C MET A 115 -6.89 -14.50 15.42
N GLY A 116 -7.10 -14.26 14.13
CA GLY A 116 -7.61 -13.00 13.60
C GLY A 116 -9.12 -12.88 13.71
N ALA A 117 -9.79 -12.54 12.62
CA ALA A 117 -11.24 -12.44 12.54
C ALA A 117 -11.92 -13.74 12.99
N ALA A 118 -12.99 -13.63 13.79
CA ALA A 118 -13.68 -14.76 14.41
C ALA A 118 -12.79 -15.70 15.27
N GLY A 119 -11.61 -15.26 15.66
CA GLY A 119 -10.76 -15.86 16.70
C GLY A 119 -10.55 -17.37 16.59
N LEU A 120 -11.01 -18.11 17.61
CA LEU A 120 -10.88 -19.58 17.64
C LEU A 120 -11.69 -20.29 16.56
N THR A 121 -12.82 -19.73 16.12
CA THR A 121 -13.63 -20.33 15.06
C THR A 121 -12.84 -20.38 13.76
N CYS A 122 -12.24 -19.26 13.35
CA CYS A 122 -11.46 -19.18 12.11
C CYS A 122 -10.21 -20.07 12.21
N SER A 123 -9.38 -19.89 13.25
CA SER A 123 -8.12 -20.61 13.37
C SER A 123 -8.30 -22.13 13.38
N CYS A 124 -9.22 -22.67 14.20
CA CYS A 124 -9.38 -24.13 14.26
C CYS A 124 -10.05 -24.72 13.01
N SER A 125 -11.03 -24.01 12.39
CA SER A 125 -11.69 -24.52 11.19
C SER A 125 -10.78 -24.51 9.97
N GLU A 126 -9.99 -23.45 9.77
CA GLU A 126 -9.01 -23.37 8.70
C GLU A 126 -7.89 -24.41 8.85
N MET A 127 -7.35 -24.54 10.07
CA MET A 127 -6.32 -25.55 10.32
C MET A 127 -6.83 -26.97 10.05
N ALA A 128 -8.05 -27.29 10.47
CA ALA A 128 -8.69 -28.57 10.25
C ALA A 128 -8.96 -28.81 8.75
N ALA A 129 -9.56 -27.84 8.05
CA ALA A 129 -9.89 -27.94 6.63
C ALA A 129 -8.64 -28.07 5.76
N LYS A 130 -7.62 -27.20 5.94
CA LYS A 130 -6.34 -27.26 5.21
C LYS A 130 -5.56 -28.57 5.46
N GLY A 131 -5.73 -29.16 6.63
CA GLY A 131 -5.10 -30.42 7.00
C GLY A 131 -5.87 -31.68 6.59
N ASP A 132 -7.12 -31.52 6.13
CA ASP A 132 -8.07 -32.62 5.84
C ASP A 132 -8.30 -33.55 7.04
N VAL A 133 -8.37 -32.95 8.24
CA VAL A 133 -8.55 -33.60 9.56
C VAL A 133 -9.62 -32.87 10.36
N GLY A 134 -9.86 -33.26 11.62
CA GLY A 134 -10.67 -32.49 12.56
C GLY A 134 -9.86 -31.92 13.71
N VAL A 135 -10.48 -31.03 14.45
CA VAL A 135 -9.94 -30.43 15.68
C VAL A 135 -11.01 -30.47 16.78
N GLU A 136 -10.65 -30.99 17.94
CA GLU A 136 -11.46 -30.91 19.17
C GLU A 136 -10.86 -29.84 20.08
N LEU A 137 -11.68 -28.91 20.54
CA LEU A 137 -11.33 -27.88 21.51
C LEU A 137 -12.15 -28.07 22.79
N ASP A 138 -11.51 -27.97 23.95
CA ASP A 138 -12.13 -27.87 25.25
C ASP A 138 -11.98 -26.42 25.76
N LEU A 139 -13.07 -25.67 25.74
CA LEU A 139 -13.09 -24.26 26.10
C LEU A 139 -12.82 -24.02 27.59
N ASP A 140 -13.06 -25.01 28.47
CA ASP A 140 -12.72 -24.91 29.88
C ASP A 140 -11.19 -24.82 30.13
N LEU A 141 -10.39 -25.22 29.14
CA LEU A 141 -8.93 -25.15 29.17
C LEU A 141 -8.35 -23.87 28.52
N VAL A 142 -9.17 -23.09 27.85
CA VAL A 142 -8.73 -21.85 27.21
C VAL A 142 -8.47 -20.77 28.26
N PRO A 143 -7.26 -20.17 28.29
CA PRO A 143 -6.94 -19.07 29.20
C PRO A 143 -7.88 -17.88 28.99
N ALA A 144 -8.77 -17.62 29.96
CA ALA A 144 -9.71 -16.52 29.90
C ALA A 144 -9.44 -15.50 31.00
N ARG A 145 -9.69 -14.21 30.71
CA ARG A 145 -9.62 -13.13 31.72
C ARG A 145 -10.99 -12.76 32.30
N GLU A 146 -12.07 -13.28 31.70
CA GLU A 146 -13.42 -13.02 32.10
C GLU A 146 -14.11 -14.30 32.56
N HIS A 147 -15.00 -14.18 33.57
CA HIS A 147 -15.76 -15.30 34.06
C HIS A 147 -17.08 -15.48 33.31
N GLY A 148 -17.55 -16.72 33.25
CA GLY A 148 -18.88 -17.05 32.74
C GLY A 148 -19.04 -16.81 31.23
N MET A 149 -17.96 -16.89 30.47
CA MET A 149 -18.03 -16.83 29.00
C MET A 149 -18.73 -18.08 28.47
N THR A 150 -19.64 -17.87 27.53
CA THR A 150 -20.33 -18.95 26.81
C THR A 150 -19.43 -19.48 25.69
N ALA A 151 -19.75 -20.68 25.17
CA ALA A 151 -19.02 -21.24 24.02
C ALA A 151 -19.03 -20.29 22.82
N TYR A 152 -20.13 -19.62 22.56
CA TYR A 152 -20.26 -18.63 21.51
C TYR A 152 -19.29 -17.44 21.70
N GLU A 153 -19.19 -16.91 22.91
CA GLU A 153 -18.27 -15.80 23.22
C GLU A 153 -16.80 -16.21 23.09
N PHE A 154 -16.42 -17.43 23.51
CA PHE A 154 -15.07 -17.94 23.32
C PHE A 154 -14.69 -18.07 21.84
N LEU A 155 -15.61 -18.60 21.04
CA LEU A 155 -15.38 -18.90 19.64
C LEU A 155 -15.28 -17.63 18.77
N LEU A 156 -16.04 -16.60 19.09
CA LEU A 156 -16.11 -15.34 18.35
C LEU A 156 -15.26 -14.22 18.94
N SER A 157 -14.61 -14.45 20.07
CA SER A 157 -13.68 -13.47 20.65
C SER A 157 -12.52 -13.22 19.71
N GLU A 158 -12.27 -11.94 19.42
CA GLU A 158 -11.13 -11.46 18.61
C GLU A 158 -10.07 -10.78 19.48
N SER A 159 -9.89 -11.23 20.75
CA SER A 159 -8.76 -10.78 21.57
C SER A 159 -7.47 -10.92 20.81
N GLN A 160 -6.65 -9.85 20.78
CA GLN A 160 -5.44 -9.79 19.98
C GLN A 160 -4.29 -10.60 20.62
N GLU A 161 -3.18 -10.76 19.91
CA GLU A 161 -1.93 -11.44 20.32
C GLU A 161 -2.17 -12.89 20.78
N ARG A 162 -2.89 -13.66 19.94
CA ARG A 162 -3.15 -15.08 20.19
C ARG A 162 -2.83 -15.91 18.96
N MET A 163 -2.31 -17.12 19.19
CA MET A 163 -2.06 -18.11 18.12
C MET A 163 -2.46 -19.51 18.57
N LEU A 164 -2.82 -20.34 17.60
CA LEU A 164 -3.14 -21.75 17.77
C LEU A 164 -2.06 -22.62 17.11
N PHE A 165 -1.54 -23.60 17.84
CA PHE A 165 -0.50 -24.50 17.37
C PHE A 165 -0.98 -25.95 17.38
N VAL A 166 -0.56 -26.73 16.39
CA VAL A 166 -0.55 -28.19 16.48
C VAL A 166 0.88 -28.63 16.74
N VAL A 167 1.08 -29.40 17.78
CA VAL A 167 2.40 -29.77 18.31
C VAL A 167 2.58 -31.29 18.26
N ARG A 168 3.78 -31.78 18.02
CA ARG A 168 4.08 -33.20 18.09
C ARG A 168 3.76 -33.74 19.49
N SER A 169 3.04 -34.87 19.57
CA SER A 169 2.67 -35.52 20.82
C SER A 169 3.90 -35.77 21.71
N GLY A 170 3.80 -35.36 22.99
CA GLY A 170 4.89 -35.43 23.97
C GLY A 170 5.88 -34.27 23.94
N ARG A 171 5.66 -33.25 23.09
CA ARG A 171 6.49 -32.05 23.03
C ARG A 171 5.77 -30.77 23.51
N GLU A 172 4.51 -30.87 23.86
CA GLU A 172 3.66 -29.76 24.25
C GLU A 172 4.19 -28.98 25.48
N GLU A 173 4.68 -29.68 26.52
CA GLU A 173 5.18 -28.98 27.72
C GLU A 173 6.45 -28.18 27.41
N GLN A 174 7.34 -28.70 26.58
CA GLN A 174 8.55 -27.98 26.16
C GLN A 174 8.21 -26.75 25.36
N LEU A 175 7.22 -26.83 24.47
CA LEU A 175 6.71 -25.68 23.72
C LEU A 175 6.11 -24.64 24.68
N MET A 176 5.21 -25.04 25.56
CA MET A 176 4.54 -24.14 26.50
C MET A 176 5.54 -23.40 27.40
N GLN A 177 6.62 -24.07 27.83
CA GLN A 177 7.67 -23.42 28.63
C GLN A 177 8.39 -22.31 27.85
N ARG A 178 8.55 -22.41 26.51
CA ARG A 178 9.11 -21.33 25.71
C ARG A 178 8.23 -20.08 25.77
N PHE A 179 6.93 -20.23 25.56
CA PHE A 179 5.98 -19.10 25.64
C PHE A 179 5.92 -18.48 27.04
N ARG A 180 5.89 -19.32 28.09
CA ARG A 180 5.87 -18.83 29.48
C ARG A 180 7.12 -18.02 29.85
N ARG A 181 8.29 -18.32 29.28
CA ARG A 181 9.51 -17.50 29.48
C ARG A 181 9.34 -16.07 28.95
N TRP A 182 8.53 -15.88 27.93
CA TRP A 182 8.18 -14.58 27.38
C TRP A 182 7.00 -13.90 28.07
N GLY A 183 6.48 -14.47 29.18
CA GLY A 183 5.35 -13.94 29.92
C GLY A 183 3.98 -14.22 29.29
N LEU A 184 3.93 -15.12 28.31
CA LEU A 184 2.72 -15.45 27.57
C LEU A 184 1.98 -16.62 28.20
N GLN A 185 0.66 -16.69 28.00
CA GLN A 185 -0.14 -17.87 28.31
C GLN A 185 0.18 -19.00 27.34
N ALA A 186 0.13 -20.22 27.83
CA ALA A 186 0.24 -21.41 26.99
C ALA A 186 -0.49 -22.58 27.65
N ALA A 187 -1.45 -23.19 26.94
CA ALA A 187 -2.26 -24.28 27.42
C ALA A 187 -2.60 -25.26 26.30
N VAL A 188 -2.61 -26.57 26.60
CA VAL A 188 -3.21 -27.57 25.72
C VAL A 188 -4.72 -27.41 25.82
N VAL A 189 -5.37 -27.07 24.73
CA VAL A 189 -6.81 -26.77 24.66
C VAL A 189 -7.59 -27.78 23.83
N GLY A 190 -6.90 -28.77 23.24
CA GLY A 190 -7.57 -29.73 22.39
C GLY A 190 -6.62 -30.71 21.73
N ARG A 191 -7.11 -31.38 20.69
CA ARG A 191 -6.37 -32.37 19.91
C ARG A 191 -6.85 -32.46 18.47
N VAL A 192 -6.02 -32.98 17.61
CA VAL A 192 -6.36 -33.33 16.22
C VAL A 192 -7.18 -34.62 16.20
N LEU A 193 -8.29 -34.61 15.44
CA LEU A 193 -9.19 -35.76 15.24
C LEU A 193 -9.00 -36.39 13.86
N GLU A 194 -9.43 -37.65 13.73
CA GLU A 194 -9.55 -38.32 12.43
C GLU A 194 -10.83 -37.85 11.70
N GLU A 195 -11.92 -37.65 12.45
CA GLU A 195 -13.18 -37.10 11.92
C GLU A 195 -12.99 -35.64 11.51
N ARG A 196 -13.36 -35.28 10.29
CA ARG A 196 -13.19 -33.94 9.69
C ARG A 196 -14.19 -32.91 10.21
N VAL A 197 -14.22 -32.76 11.53
CA VAL A 197 -15.13 -31.84 12.24
C VAL A 197 -14.36 -30.91 13.15
N VAL A 198 -14.91 -29.73 13.39
CA VAL A 198 -14.57 -28.90 14.54
C VAL A 198 -15.54 -29.29 15.64
N ARG A 199 -15.04 -29.94 16.69
CA ARG A 199 -15.80 -30.31 17.87
C ARG A 199 -15.40 -29.42 19.04
N VAL A 200 -16.38 -28.79 19.66
CA VAL A 200 -16.17 -27.86 20.75
C VAL A 200 -16.85 -28.42 22.02
N LEU A 201 -16.05 -28.55 23.06
CA LEU A 201 -16.51 -28.99 24.37
C LEU A 201 -16.58 -27.79 25.34
N GLN A 202 -17.60 -27.75 26.20
CA GLN A 202 -17.68 -26.85 27.34
C GLN A 202 -18.42 -27.55 28.47
N HIS A 203 -17.90 -27.47 29.71
CA HIS A 203 -18.44 -28.13 30.92
C HIS A 203 -18.64 -29.65 30.74
N GLY A 204 -17.71 -30.27 30.01
CA GLY A 204 -17.74 -31.71 29.75
C GLY A 204 -18.79 -32.16 28.75
N ALA A 205 -19.48 -31.26 28.08
CA ALA A 205 -20.48 -31.55 27.04
C ALA A 205 -20.06 -30.97 25.67
N VAL A 206 -20.54 -31.60 24.59
CA VAL A 206 -20.37 -31.05 23.23
C VAL A 206 -21.26 -29.83 23.08
N ALA A 207 -20.65 -28.67 22.95
CA ALA A 207 -21.33 -27.41 22.71
C ALA A 207 -21.59 -27.16 21.22
N ALA A 208 -20.68 -27.63 20.34
CA ALA A 208 -20.82 -27.57 18.90
C ALA A 208 -20.03 -28.70 18.22
N GLU A 209 -20.56 -29.17 17.08
CA GLU A 209 -19.87 -30.08 16.19
C GLU A 209 -20.27 -29.73 14.76
N VAL A 210 -19.32 -29.26 13.96
CA VAL A 210 -19.56 -28.76 12.60
C VAL A 210 -18.48 -29.32 11.66
N PRO A 211 -18.82 -29.74 10.42
CA PRO A 211 -17.79 -30.10 9.44
C PRO A 211 -16.82 -28.94 9.23
N ALA A 212 -15.51 -29.21 9.33
CA ALA A 212 -14.46 -28.18 9.24
C ALA A 212 -14.53 -27.37 7.93
N ARG A 213 -14.75 -28.06 6.79
CA ARG A 213 -14.88 -27.40 5.49
C ARG A 213 -16.09 -26.49 5.37
N ALA A 214 -17.20 -26.80 6.08
CA ALA A 214 -18.40 -25.96 6.05
C ALA A 214 -18.15 -24.57 6.65
N LEU A 215 -17.14 -24.45 7.55
CA LEU A 215 -16.76 -23.18 8.16
C LEU A 215 -15.64 -22.44 7.41
N ALA A 216 -14.86 -23.15 6.58
CA ALA A 216 -13.67 -22.58 5.95
C ALA A 216 -13.78 -22.47 4.43
N GLU A 217 -14.20 -23.53 3.72
CA GLU A 217 -14.11 -23.61 2.26
C GLU A 217 -15.49 -23.67 1.58
N ASP A 218 -16.46 -24.39 2.18
CA ASP A 218 -17.77 -24.65 1.60
C ASP A 218 -18.82 -23.62 2.06
N THR A 219 -18.39 -22.37 2.31
CA THR A 219 -19.25 -21.27 2.72
C THR A 219 -20.09 -20.78 1.51
N PRO A 220 -21.31 -20.24 1.74
CA PRO A 220 -22.10 -19.68 0.64
C PRO A 220 -21.35 -18.56 -0.08
N ILE A 221 -21.34 -18.64 -1.41
CA ILE A 221 -20.80 -17.59 -2.27
C ILE A 221 -21.97 -16.78 -2.82
N ASN A 222 -22.08 -15.53 -2.40
CA ASN A 222 -23.08 -14.61 -2.92
C ASN A 222 -22.71 -14.24 -4.36
N GLN A 223 -23.67 -14.40 -5.26
CA GLN A 223 -23.54 -14.01 -6.66
C GLN A 223 -24.46 -12.82 -6.92
N HIS A 224 -23.86 -11.66 -7.15
CA HIS A 224 -24.58 -10.47 -7.55
C HIS A 224 -24.56 -10.33 -9.08
N GLU A 225 -25.60 -9.74 -9.63
CA GLU A 225 -25.65 -9.42 -11.07
C GLU A 225 -24.67 -8.28 -11.36
N LEU A 226 -23.70 -8.54 -12.24
CA LEU A 226 -22.78 -7.51 -12.68
C LEU A 226 -23.45 -6.65 -13.76
N LEU A 227 -23.48 -5.33 -13.54
CA LEU A 227 -23.93 -4.39 -14.56
C LEU A 227 -23.11 -4.56 -15.85
N SER A 228 -23.79 -4.67 -16.97
CA SER A 228 -23.15 -4.75 -18.30
C SER A 228 -22.57 -3.42 -18.76
N GLU A 229 -23.12 -2.30 -18.26
CA GLU A 229 -22.71 -0.94 -18.56
C GLU A 229 -22.33 -0.22 -17.26
N PRO A 230 -21.48 0.79 -17.32
CA PRO A 230 -21.17 1.61 -16.16
C PRO A 230 -22.43 2.26 -15.56
N PRO A 231 -22.49 2.51 -14.25
CA PRO A 231 -23.57 3.30 -13.63
C PRO A 231 -23.76 4.68 -14.28
N ASP A 232 -24.99 5.18 -14.32
CA ASP A 232 -25.37 6.41 -15.02
C ASP A 232 -24.55 7.64 -14.61
N ASP A 233 -24.22 7.77 -13.33
CA ASP A 233 -23.39 8.86 -12.82
C ASP A 233 -21.94 8.76 -13.35
N ILE A 234 -21.38 7.56 -13.41
CA ILE A 234 -20.07 7.31 -14.01
C ILE A 234 -20.10 7.64 -15.52
N GLN A 235 -21.13 7.20 -16.24
CA GLN A 235 -21.30 7.54 -17.65
C GLN A 235 -21.38 9.06 -17.85
N THR A 236 -22.08 9.75 -16.96
CA THR A 236 -22.18 11.22 -16.99
C THR A 236 -20.81 11.86 -16.85
N HIS A 237 -20.00 11.42 -15.89
CA HIS A 237 -18.62 11.91 -15.74
C HIS A 237 -17.80 11.69 -17.01
N TRP A 238 -17.95 10.58 -17.71
CA TRP A 238 -17.20 10.26 -18.93
C TRP A 238 -17.56 11.12 -20.13
N THR A 239 -18.65 11.89 -20.07
CA THR A 239 -19.00 12.85 -21.14
C THR A 239 -18.16 14.11 -21.13
N TRP A 240 -17.54 14.43 -19.99
CA TRP A 240 -16.70 15.61 -19.84
C TRP A 240 -15.43 15.55 -20.72
N ARG A 241 -15.01 16.71 -21.21
CA ARG A 241 -13.80 16.89 -22.03
C ARG A 241 -12.96 18.03 -21.47
N GLU A 242 -11.66 18.04 -21.72
CA GLU A 242 -10.77 19.14 -21.31
C GLU A 242 -11.21 20.52 -21.88
N ALA A 243 -11.85 20.51 -23.05
CA ALA A 243 -12.44 21.71 -23.64
C ALA A 243 -13.59 22.34 -22.82
N ASP A 244 -14.17 21.58 -21.88
CA ASP A 244 -15.20 22.09 -20.96
C ASP A 244 -14.57 22.94 -19.83
N LEU A 245 -13.26 22.83 -19.59
CA LEU A 245 -12.55 23.78 -18.73
C LEU A 245 -12.37 25.13 -19.45
N PRO A 246 -12.51 26.24 -18.74
CA PRO A 246 -12.14 27.54 -19.28
C PRO A 246 -10.72 27.54 -19.83
N SER A 247 -10.51 28.10 -21.00
CA SER A 247 -9.16 28.28 -21.50
C SER A 247 -8.36 29.16 -20.54
N PRO A 248 -7.11 28.81 -20.20
CA PRO A 248 -6.29 29.66 -19.34
C PRO A 248 -6.16 31.07 -19.92
N ALA A 249 -6.38 32.08 -19.07
CA ALA A 249 -6.16 33.46 -19.45
C ALA A 249 -4.69 33.71 -19.83
N SER A 250 -4.41 34.61 -20.74
CA SER A 250 -3.05 34.93 -21.19
C SER A 250 -2.13 35.49 -20.09
N ASP A 251 -2.73 36.04 -19.03
CA ASP A 251 -2.09 36.60 -17.85
C ASP A 251 -2.20 35.71 -16.61
N ARG A 252 -2.51 34.40 -16.81
CA ARG A 252 -2.63 33.45 -15.69
C ARG A 252 -1.34 33.35 -14.91
N ASP A 253 -1.46 33.44 -13.58
CA ASP A 253 -0.33 33.26 -12.66
C ASP A 253 -0.10 31.76 -12.36
N TRP A 254 0.79 31.14 -13.12
CA TRP A 254 1.18 29.74 -12.96
C TRP A 254 1.99 29.48 -11.69
N ASN A 255 2.65 30.51 -11.13
CA ASN A 255 3.29 30.42 -9.83
C ASN A 255 2.24 30.15 -8.74
N ALA A 256 1.13 30.92 -8.78
CA ALA A 256 0.04 30.74 -7.83
C ALA A 256 -0.61 29.35 -7.95
N ASP A 257 -0.79 28.83 -9.16
CA ASP A 257 -1.36 27.48 -9.35
C ASP A 257 -0.46 26.40 -8.80
N LEU A 258 0.85 26.45 -9.05
CA LEU A 258 1.82 25.50 -8.48
C LEU A 258 1.83 25.56 -6.95
N LEU A 259 1.83 26.77 -6.37
CA LEU A 259 1.79 26.95 -4.91
C LEU A 259 0.50 26.41 -4.28
N ARG A 260 -0.65 26.54 -4.97
CA ARG A 260 -1.92 25.94 -4.52
C ARG A 260 -1.87 24.42 -4.52
N LEU A 261 -1.27 23.81 -5.55
CA LEU A 261 -1.08 22.36 -5.59
C LEU A 261 -0.15 21.88 -4.49
N LEU A 262 0.97 22.54 -4.27
CA LEU A 262 1.90 22.20 -3.19
C LEU A 262 1.31 22.41 -1.78
N ASP A 263 0.27 23.27 -1.65
CA ASP A 263 -0.49 23.45 -0.40
C ASP A 263 -1.61 22.42 -0.21
N ASP A 264 -1.97 21.67 -1.24
CA ASP A 264 -2.97 20.62 -1.10
C ASP A 264 -2.48 19.53 -0.14
N PRO A 265 -3.25 19.13 0.87
CA PRO A 265 -2.77 18.20 1.89
C PRO A 265 -2.42 16.81 1.34
N THR A 266 -3.00 16.40 0.21
CA THR A 266 -2.67 15.13 -0.45
C THR A 266 -1.29 15.20 -1.13
N ILE A 267 -0.95 16.34 -1.74
CA ILE A 267 0.37 16.56 -2.38
C ILE A 267 1.43 16.94 -1.35
N ALA A 268 1.11 17.85 -0.43
CA ALA A 268 2.03 18.44 0.53
C ALA A 268 2.85 17.42 1.34
N SER A 269 3.95 17.89 1.90
CA SER A 269 4.85 17.06 2.73
C SER A 269 4.12 16.34 3.86
N LYS A 270 4.31 15.05 3.92
CA LYS A 270 3.81 14.19 5.02
C LYS A 270 4.79 14.10 6.20
N ARG A 271 5.84 14.96 6.20
CA ARG A 271 6.88 14.95 7.24
C ARG A 271 6.32 15.07 8.66
N TRP A 272 5.27 15.88 8.85
CA TRP A 272 4.61 16.02 10.14
C TRP A 272 4.05 14.68 10.64
N ILE A 273 3.58 13.81 9.74
CA ILE A 273 3.06 12.49 10.03
C ILE A 273 4.21 11.52 10.33
N TYR A 274 5.09 11.27 9.34
CA TYR A 274 6.08 10.19 9.44
C TYR A 274 7.21 10.46 10.43
N ARG A 275 7.49 11.72 10.82
CA ARG A 275 8.49 12.03 11.85
C ARG A 275 8.15 11.48 13.25
N GLN A 276 6.90 11.04 13.46
CA GLN A 276 6.43 10.46 14.71
C GLN A 276 6.83 8.99 14.87
N TYR A 277 7.26 8.35 13.80
CA TYR A 277 7.60 6.93 13.75
C TYR A 277 9.10 6.73 13.65
N ASP A 278 9.59 5.65 14.26
CA ASP A 278 10.99 5.27 14.12
C ASP A 278 11.24 4.61 12.76
N GLN A 279 12.05 5.25 11.94
CA GLN A 279 12.34 4.84 10.57
C GLN A 279 13.63 4.02 10.44
N GLN A 280 14.43 3.92 11.50
CA GLN A 280 15.80 3.39 11.46
C GLN A 280 16.07 2.27 12.45
N VAL A 281 15.05 1.71 13.07
CA VAL A 281 15.20 0.52 13.91
C VAL A 281 15.95 -0.56 13.12
N LEU A 282 16.83 -1.31 13.77
CA LEU A 282 17.73 -2.29 13.17
C LEU A 282 18.81 -1.69 12.24
N ALA A 283 18.81 -0.38 11.99
CA ALA A 283 19.82 0.32 11.16
C ALA A 283 19.95 -0.27 9.73
N ASN A 284 18.85 -0.74 9.15
CA ASN A 284 18.81 -1.33 7.82
C ASN A 284 18.20 -0.41 6.76
N THR A 285 17.54 0.67 7.17
CA THR A 285 16.91 1.62 6.24
C THR A 285 17.96 2.37 5.44
N VAL A 286 17.91 2.19 4.11
CA VAL A 286 18.84 2.83 3.16
C VAL A 286 18.29 4.17 2.69
N ILE A 287 17.00 4.20 2.32
CA ILE A 287 16.30 5.41 1.92
C ILE A 287 15.19 5.66 2.94
N ARG A 288 15.22 6.85 3.55
CA ARG A 288 14.25 7.27 4.56
C ARG A 288 12.97 7.76 3.91
N ALA A 289 11.87 7.77 4.68
CA ALA A 289 10.61 8.37 4.26
C ALA A 289 10.80 9.81 3.75
N GLY A 290 10.19 10.12 2.62
CA GLY A 290 10.31 11.41 1.92
C GLY A 290 11.60 11.58 1.10
N GLY A 291 12.45 10.56 0.99
CA GLY A 291 13.70 10.63 0.21
C GLY A 291 13.62 10.04 -1.19
N ALA A 292 12.57 9.27 -1.49
CA ALA A 292 12.33 8.64 -2.79
C ALA A 292 10.88 8.17 -2.88
N ASP A 293 10.52 7.64 -4.04
CA ASP A 293 9.17 7.14 -4.36
C ASP A 293 8.90 5.76 -3.73
N ALA A 294 9.92 5.07 -3.28
CA ALA A 294 9.80 3.82 -2.52
C ALA A 294 10.80 3.77 -1.36
N ALA A 295 10.41 3.07 -0.30
CA ALA A 295 11.31 2.74 0.79
C ALA A 295 12.33 1.69 0.34
N VAL A 296 13.57 1.77 0.86
CA VAL A 296 14.60 0.76 0.61
C VAL A 296 15.23 0.32 1.92
N VAL A 297 15.16 -0.98 2.19
CA VAL A 297 15.71 -1.62 3.39
C VAL A 297 16.76 -2.65 2.99
N ARG A 298 17.95 -2.58 3.59
CA ARG A 298 19.04 -3.51 3.36
C ARG A 298 18.68 -4.91 3.87
N LEU A 299 18.92 -5.92 3.06
CA LEU A 299 18.87 -7.32 3.49
C LEU A 299 20.15 -7.65 4.27
N ARG A 300 19.98 -8.25 5.45
CA ARG A 300 21.10 -8.79 6.22
C ARG A 300 21.03 -10.32 6.22
N PRO A 301 22.18 -11.02 6.06
CA PRO A 301 22.20 -12.46 6.25
C PRO A 301 21.79 -12.79 7.68
N GLN A 302 21.12 -13.92 7.86
CA GLN A 302 20.84 -14.46 9.20
C GLN A 302 22.14 -14.73 9.99
N GLN A 303 22.07 -14.65 11.32
CA GLN A 303 23.21 -14.82 12.20
C GLN A 303 23.84 -16.23 12.00
N GLY A 304 25.13 -16.31 11.74
CA GLY A 304 25.89 -17.54 11.74
C GLY A 304 27.03 -17.66 10.73
N GLU A 305 26.94 -17.05 9.58
CA GLU A 305 28.03 -17.13 8.59
C GLU A 305 28.76 -15.80 8.47
N ALA A 306 30.08 -15.82 8.70
CA ALA A 306 31.10 -14.82 8.37
C ALA A 306 30.57 -13.38 8.10
N SER A 307 29.79 -12.91 8.95
CA SER A 307 28.73 -11.94 8.84
C SER A 307 29.18 -10.50 9.00
N LEU A 308 30.41 -10.19 8.71
CA LEU A 308 30.93 -8.81 8.63
C LEU A 308 30.78 -8.23 7.21
N LYS A 309 30.36 -9.01 6.23
CA LYS A 309 30.02 -8.49 4.90
C LYS A 309 28.56 -8.03 4.93
N THR A 310 28.35 -6.72 5.01
CA THR A 310 27.03 -6.13 4.74
C THR A 310 26.55 -6.55 3.35
N SER A 311 25.34 -7.08 3.26
CA SER A 311 24.73 -7.35 1.96
C SER A 311 24.59 -6.06 1.18
N GLN A 312 24.84 -6.09 -0.12
CA GLN A 312 24.55 -4.99 -1.04
C GLN A 312 23.14 -5.09 -1.64
N ARG A 313 22.38 -6.10 -1.28
CA ARG A 313 20.99 -6.26 -1.70
C ARG A 313 20.03 -5.56 -0.74
N GLY A 314 18.93 -5.08 -1.29
CA GLY A 314 17.84 -4.50 -0.53
C GLY A 314 16.46 -4.92 -1.03
N VAL A 315 15.47 -4.78 -0.15
CA VAL A 315 14.05 -4.85 -0.51
C VAL A 315 13.54 -3.42 -0.58
N ALA A 316 12.83 -3.11 -1.65
CA ALA A 316 12.06 -1.89 -1.79
C ALA A 316 10.56 -2.18 -1.62
N ALA A 317 9.82 -1.21 -1.08
CA ALA A 317 8.37 -1.31 -0.92
C ALA A 317 7.70 0.04 -1.10
N THR A 318 6.50 0.04 -1.68
CA THR A 318 5.63 1.20 -1.84
C THR A 318 4.17 0.85 -1.60
N LEU A 319 3.34 1.86 -1.35
CA LEU A 319 1.88 1.78 -1.22
C LEU A 319 1.27 2.88 -2.09
N ASP A 320 0.35 2.52 -2.99
CA ASP A 320 -0.19 3.45 -3.98
C ASP A 320 -1.69 3.22 -4.22
N CYS A 321 -2.46 4.32 -4.35
CA CYS A 321 -3.85 4.28 -4.80
C CYS A 321 -4.33 5.65 -5.31
N PRO A 322 -4.51 5.87 -6.62
CA PRO A 322 -5.11 7.07 -7.17
C PRO A 322 -6.64 7.06 -6.99
N ASN A 323 -7.12 7.23 -5.76
CA ASN A 323 -8.51 7.07 -5.35
C ASN A 323 -9.51 7.90 -6.18
N ARG A 324 -9.12 9.11 -6.63
CA ARG A 324 -9.94 9.96 -7.51
C ARG A 324 -10.16 9.31 -8.87
N TRP A 325 -9.13 8.70 -9.43
CA TRP A 325 -9.24 7.98 -10.70
C TRP A 325 -10.11 6.72 -10.55
N VAL A 326 -9.95 5.99 -9.44
CA VAL A 326 -10.77 4.81 -9.13
C VAL A 326 -12.25 5.19 -8.98
N ALA A 327 -12.54 6.33 -8.36
CA ALA A 327 -13.91 6.83 -8.23
C ALA A 327 -14.57 7.15 -9.59
N LEU A 328 -13.80 7.64 -10.55
CA LEU A 328 -14.28 7.99 -11.90
C LEU A 328 -14.27 6.80 -12.87
N ASP A 329 -13.29 5.92 -12.79
CA ASP A 329 -13.18 4.69 -13.58
C ASP A 329 -12.39 3.65 -12.79
N PRO A 330 -13.08 2.70 -12.12
CA PRO A 330 -12.43 1.73 -11.24
C PRO A 330 -11.41 0.84 -11.96
N GLU A 331 -11.64 0.51 -13.23
CA GLU A 331 -10.71 -0.30 -14.00
C GLU A 331 -9.43 0.48 -14.32
N ARG A 332 -9.55 1.70 -14.88
CA ARG A 332 -8.39 2.55 -15.20
C ARG A 332 -7.63 2.97 -13.95
N GLY A 333 -8.35 3.34 -12.88
CA GLY A 333 -7.73 3.70 -11.61
C GLY A 333 -6.96 2.55 -10.97
N ALA A 334 -7.49 1.33 -11.02
CA ALA A 334 -6.80 0.15 -10.50
C ALA A 334 -5.57 -0.23 -11.36
N ILE A 335 -5.65 -0.11 -12.69
CA ILE A 335 -4.48 -0.26 -13.57
C ILE A 335 -3.41 0.77 -13.22
N ALA A 336 -3.81 2.03 -13.01
CA ALA A 336 -2.91 3.11 -12.67
C ALA A 336 -2.20 2.87 -11.32
N ALA A 337 -2.90 2.37 -10.30
CA ALA A 337 -2.33 2.03 -9.00
C ALA A 337 -1.17 1.01 -9.11
N VAL A 338 -1.36 -0.05 -9.89
CA VAL A 338 -0.30 -1.06 -10.12
C VAL A 338 0.86 -0.48 -10.93
N ALA A 339 0.56 0.31 -11.97
CA ALA A 339 1.58 0.93 -12.82
C ALA A 339 2.43 1.95 -12.02
N GLU A 340 1.79 2.75 -11.18
CA GLU A 340 2.45 3.73 -10.30
C GLU A 340 3.34 3.04 -9.27
N ALA A 341 2.85 2.01 -8.58
CA ALA A 341 3.65 1.23 -7.66
C ALA A 341 4.92 0.65 -8.33
N ALA A 342 4.79 0.14 -9.55
CA ALA A 342 5.93 -0.39 -10.31
C ALA A 342 6.90 0.72 -10.76
N ARG A 343 6.39 1.93 -11.12
CA ARG A 343 7.23 3.12 -11.42
C ARG A 343 8.01 3.56 -10.18
N ASN A 344 7.33 3.67 -9.03
CA ASN A 344 7.93 4.06 -7.76
C ASN A 344 9.09 3.15 -7.35
N LEU A 345 8.91 1.83 -7.49
CA LEU A 345 10.00 0.87 -7.28
C LEU A 345 11.14 1.05 -8.29
N SER A 346 10.82 1.31 -9.55
CA SER A 346 11.82 1.53 -10.59
C SER A 346 12.61 2.81 -10.37
N CYS A 347 12.00 3.87 -9.80
CA CYS A 347 12.66 5.12 -9.44
C CYS A 347 13.72 4.99 -8.33
N VAL A 348 13.72 3.89 -7.58
CA VAL A 348 14.82 3.55 -6.66
C VAL A 348 15.77 2.48 -7.19
N GLY A 349 15.58 2.03 -8.44
CA GLY A 349 16.39 0.99 -9.08
C GLY A 349 15.96 -0.43 -8.71
N ALA A 350 14.79 -0.61 -8.09
CA ALA A 350 14.27 -1.92 -7.71
C ALA A 350 13.51 -2.59 -8.86
N GLN A 351 13.67 -3.91 -9.00
CA GLN A 351 12.85 -4.74 -9.87
C GLN A 351 11.55 -5.10 -9.13
N PRO A 352 10.37 -4.68 -9.61
CA PRO A 352 9.09 -5.12 -9.06
C PRO A 352 8.96 -6.64 -9.13
N ILE A 353 8.46 -7.28 -8.06
CA ILE A 353 8.35 -8.75 -7.98
C ILE A 353 6.97 -9.26 -7.59
N ALA A 354 6.25 -8.57 -6.70
CA ALA A 354 4.96 -9.05 -6.23
C ALA A 354 4.11 -7.93 -5.64
N VAL A 355 2.80 -8.16 -5.61
CA VAL A 355 1.77 -7.28 -5.08
C VAL A 355 1.06 -7.93 -3.89
N THR A 356 0.77 -7.15 -2.88
CA THR A 356 -0.33 -7.37 -1.94
C THR A 356 -1.34 -6.24 -2.11
N ASP A 357 -2.63 -6.49 -1.90
CA ASP A 357 -3.65 -5.45 -2.01
C ASP A 357 -4.44 -5.27 -0.71
N ASN A 358 -5.09 -4.12 -0.56
CA ASN A 358 -6.13 -3.90 0.43
C ASN A 358 -7.31 -3.21 -0.26
N LEU A 359 -8.37 -4.00 -0.52
CA LEU A 359 -9.53 -3.57 -1.28
C LEU A 359 -10.56 -2.93 -0.33
N ASN A 360 -10.62 -1.60 -0.27
CA ASN A 360 -11.58 -0.87 0.55
C ASN A 360 -12.70 -0.33 -0.35
N PHE A 361 -13.90 -0.90 -0.22
CA PHE A 361 -15.01 -0.59 -1.12
C PHE A 361 -16.31 -0.33 -0.36
N PRO A 362 -17.26 0.42 -0.97
CA PRO A 362 -18.65 0.49 -0.52
C PRO A 362 -19.32 -0.89 -0.50
N SER A 363 -20.59 -0.94 -0.10
CA SER A 363 -21.38 -2.18 -0.08
C SER A 363 -21.44 -2.85 -1.45
N PRO A 364 -21.02 -4.13 -1.57
CA PRO A 364 -21.13 -4.89 -2.81
C PRO A 364 -22.58 -5.37 -3.09
N GLU A 365 -23.50 -5.15 -2.16
CA GLU A 365 -24.92 -5.49 -2.35
C GLU A 365 -25.63 -4.48 -3.25
N THR A 366 -25.04 -3.29 -3.44
CA THR A 366 -25.54 -2.33 -4.42
C THR A 366 -24.98 -2.64 -5.81
N PRO A 367 -25.78 -2.51 -6.89
CA PRO A 367 -25.29 -2.76 -8.26
C PRO A 367 -24.06 -1.92 -8.61
N LYS A 368 -23.99 -0.67 -8.14
CA LYS A 368 -22.84 0.22 -8.34
C LYS A 368 -21.61 -0.26 -7.57
N GLY A 369 -21.75 -0.56 -6.29
CA GLY A 369 -20.62 -1.01 -5.45
C GLY A 369 -20.03 -2.33 -5.96
N TYR A 370 -20.87 -3.28 -6.35
CA TYR A 370 -20.42 -4.53 -6.96
C TYR A 370 -19.69 -4.31 -8.29
N TRP A 371 -20.25 -3.44 -9.16
CA TRP A 371 -19.61 -3.09 -10.42
C TRP A 371 -18.24 -2.44 -10.21
N GLN A 372 -18.12 -1.51 -9.25
CA GLN A 372 -16.85 -0.86 -8.93
C GLN A 372 -15.80 -1.86 -8.46
N LEU A 373 -16.16 -2.77 -7.55
CA LEU A 373 -15.26 -3.83 -7.07
C LEU A 373 -14.81 -4.75 -8.20
N ALA A 374 -15.76 -5.22 -9.02
CA ALA A 374 -15.45 -6.13 -10.12
C ALA A 374 -14.54 -5.48 -11.19
N MET A 375 -14.79 -4.20 -11.53
CA MET A 375 -13.95 -3.48 -12.50
C MET A 375 -12.56 -3.20 -11.95
N ALA A 376 -12.44 -2.83 -10.68
CA ALA A 376 -11.14 -2.67 -10.04
C ALA A 376 -10.34 -3.99 -10.03
N CYS A 377 -10.93 -5.11 -9.63
CA CYS A 377 -10.29 -6.42 -9.69
C CYS A 377 -9.84 -6.81 -11.10
N ARG A 378 -10.66 -6.46 -12.13
CA ARG A 378 -10.30 -6.68 -13.54
C ARG A 378 -9.08 -5.85 -13.93
N GLY A 379 -9.04 -4.57 -13.54
CA GLY A 379 -7.91 -3.68 -13.77
C GLY A 379 -6.63 -4.17 -13.10
N LEU A 380 -6.69 -4.54 -11.83
CA LEU A 380 -5.56 -5.12 -11.08
C LEU A 380 -5.01 -6.37 -11.77
N SER A 381 -5.90 -7.30 -12.11
CA SER A 381 -5.52 -8.53 -12.83
C SER A 381 -4.81 -8.25 -14.15
N HIS A 382 -5.31 -7.26 -14.91
CA HIS A 382 -4.72 -6.89 -16.20
C HIS A 382 -3.30 -6.32 -16.01
N ALA A 383 -3.16 -5.33 -15.15
CA ALA A 383 -1.88 -4.67 -14.92
C ALA A 383 -0.83 -5.61 -14.30
N CYS A 384 -1.22 -6.41 -13.30
CA CYS A 384 -0.31 -7.37 -12.67
C CYS A 384 0.21 -8.42 -13.67
N ARG A 385 -0.64 -8.90 -14.60
CA ARG A 385 -0.19 -9.82 -15.66
C ARG A 385 0.76 -9.15 -16.64
N ALA A 386 0.45 -7.91 -17.06
CA ALA A 386 1.27 -7.18 -18.01
C ALA A 386 2.65 -6.83 -17.45
N LEU A 387 2.73 -6.46 -16.17
CA LEU A 387 3.99 -6.07 -15.50
C LEU A 387 4.70 -7.25 -14.82
N GLY A 388 4.11 -8.46 -14.83
CA GLY A 388 4.72 -9.64 -14.24
C GLY A 388 4.81 -9.60 -12.70
N THR A 389 3.87 -8.92 -12.04
CA THR A 389 3.82 -8.72 -10.59
C THR A 389 2.61 -9.44 -9.99
N PRO A 390 2.70 -10.75 -9.68
CA PRO A 390 1.57 -11.52 -9.17
C PRO A 390 1.08 -10.98 -7.82
N VAL A 391 -0.25 -11.03 -7.60
CA VAL A 391 -0.85 -10.80 -6.30
C VAL A 391 -0.59 -12.04 -5.43
N THR A 392 0.07 -11.87 -4.30
CA THR A 392 0.44 -12.94 -3.36
C THR A 392 -0.55 -13.12 -2.23
N GLY A 393 -1.36 -12.12 -1.98
CA GLY A 393 -2.37 -12.08 -0.94
C GLY A 393 -2.90 -10.68 -0.79
N GLY A 394 -3.81 -10.48 0.14
CA GLY A 394 -4.38 -9.18 0.40
C GLY A 394 -5.45 -9.22 1.46
N ASN A 395 -6.12 -8.10 1.63
CA ASN A 395 -7.28 -7.93 2.49
C ASN A 395 -8.43 -7.30 1.70
N VAL A 396 -9.66 -7.57 2.10
CA VAL A 396 -10.84 -6.88 1.60
C VAL A 396 -11.62 -6.29 2.77
N SER A 397 -11.99 -5.02 2.63
CA SER A 397 -12.86 -4.30 3.55
C SER A 397 -14.03 -3.74 2.76
N LEU A 398 -15.23 -4.21 3.04
CA LEU A 398 -16.47 -3.85 2.34
C LEU A 398 -17.39 -3.06 3.27
N TYR A 399 -18.48 -2.52 2.71
CA TYR A 399 -19.45 -1.70 3.45
C TYR A 399 -18.84 -0.42 4.05
N ASN A 400 -17.82 0.14 3.40
CA ASN A 400 -17.21 1.41 3.83
C ASN A 400 -18.12 2.59 3.45
N GLU A 401 -19.14 2.79 4.26
CA GLU A 401 -20.17 3.80 4.10
C GLU A 401 -20.52 4.40 5.45
N THR A 402 -20.80 5.69 5.47
CA THR A 402 -21.27 6.40 6.68
C THR A 402 -22.71 6.81 6.49
N ARG A 403 -23.57 6.53 7.48
CA ARG A 403 -24.94 7.02 7.48
C ARG A 403 -24.99 8.43 8.04
N ALA A 404 -25.38 9.39 7.21
CA ALA A 404 -25.60 10.77 7.62
C ALA A 404 -26.88 10.91 8.48
N ASP A 405 -27.02 12.04 9.19
CA ASP A 405 -28.17 12.31 10.07
C ASP A 405 -29.53 12.26 9.36
N ASP A 406 -29.57 12.54 8.06
CA ASP A 406 -30.78 12.45 7.23
C ASP A 406 -31.08 11.02 6.72
N GLY A 407 -30.26 10.05 7.12
CA GLY A 407 -30.38 8.65 6.73
C GLY A 407 -29.75 8.29 5.37
N THR A 408 -29.16 9.25 4.67
CA THR A 408 -28.44 8.96 3.41
C THR A 408 -27.12 8.25 3.69
N LEU A 409 -26.76 7.30 2.82
CA LEU A 409 -25.47 6.61 2.85
C LEU A 409 -24.45 7.42 2.04
N GLN A 410 -23.31 7.66 2.66
CA GLN A 410 -22.16 8.31 2.07
C GLN A 410 -21.03 7.29 1.91
N PRO A 411 -20.87 6.70 0.72
CA PRO A 411 -19.79 5.76 0.47
C PRO A 411 -18.45 6.50 0.35
N ILE A 412 -17.37 5.82 0.77
CA ILE A 412 -16.01 6.26 0.46
C ILE A 412 -15.75 6.18 -1.06
N HIS A 413 -14.73 6.86 -1.54
CA HIS A 413 -14.17 6.51 -2.85
C HIS A 413 -13.68 5.06 -2.81
N PRO A 414 -13.94 4.24 -3.86
CA PRO A 414 -13.35 2.92 -3.98
C PRO A 414 -11.83 3.03 -3.91
N THR A 415 -11.20 2.31 -2.98
CA THR A 415 -9.80 2.50 -2.65
C THR A 415 -9.05 1.16 -2.61
N PRO A 416 -8.70 0.59 -3.79
CA PRO A 416 -7.82 -0.57 -3.87
C PRO A 416 -6.37 -0.14 -3.65
N VAL A 417 -5.91 -0.19 -2.42
CA VAL A 417 -4.50 0.13 -2.09
C VAL A 417 -3.60 -1.00 -2.55
N ILE A 418 -2.57 -0.67 -3.31
CA ILE A 418 -1.59 -1.60 -3.83
C ILE A 418 -0.31 -1.46 -3.03
N GLY A 419 0.07 -2.53 -2.32
CA GLY A 419 1.39 -2.69 -1.76
C GLY A 419 2.27 -3.48 -2.73
N MET A 420 3.37 -2.90 -3.20
CA MET A 420 4.28 -3.60 -4.11
C MET A 420 5.67 -3.72 -3.52
N VAL A 421 6.26 -4.88 -3.71
CA VAL A 421 7.61 -5.21 -3.24
C VAL A 421 8.53 -5.38 -4.44
N GLY A 422 9.75 -4.87 -4.31
CA GLY A 422 10.79 -4.99 -5.31
C GLY A 422 12.14 -5.38 -4.72
N LEU A 423 13.03 -5.86 -5.56
CA LEU A 423 14.40 -6.24 -5.19
C LEU A 423 15.39 -5.23 -5.77
N VAL A 424 16.25 -4.70 -4.90
CA VAL A 424 17.44 -3.91 -5.27
C VAL A 424 18.65 -4.83 -5.22
N GLU A 425 19.24 -5.13 -6.38
CA GLU A 425 20.39 -6.05 -6.45
C GLU A 425 21.69 -5.42 -5.96
N ASP A 426 21.84 -4.11 -6.11
CA ASP A 426 23.00 -3.34 -5.67
C ASP A 426 22.58 -1.99 -5.09
N LEU A 427 22.69 -1.86 -3.77
CA LEU A 427 22.32 -0.65 -3.05
C LEU A 427 23.17 0.58 -3.44
N ASP A 428 24.39 0.37 -3.92
CA ASP A 428 25.25 1.46 -4.42
C ASP A 428 24.75 1.98 -5.80
N ARG A 429 23.81 1.27 -6.42
CA ARG A 429 23.13 1.60 -7.67
C ARG A 429 21.66 1.99 -7.48
N SER A 430 21.25 2.24 -6.25
CA SER A 430 19.92 2.79 -5.94
C SER A 430 19.94 4.31 -5.95
N GLY A 431 18.78 4.91 -6.16
CA GLY A 431 18.61 6.36 -6.20
C GLY A 431 17.37 6.83 -5.46
N GLY A 432 17.15 8.14 -5.47
CA GLY A 432 15.96 8.80 -4.94
C GLY A 432 15.62 10.01 -5.78
N LEU A 433 14.64 10.80 -5.35
CA LEU A 433 14.08 11.90 -6.11
C LEU A 433 14.95 13.17 -6.13
N ALA A 434 15.86 13.33 -5.15
CA ALA A 434 16.66 14.55 -5.00
C ALA A 434 17.74 14.69 -6.07
N TRP A 435 17.82 15.80 -6.76
CA TRP A 435 18.94 16.14 -7.63
C TRP A 435 20.25 16.15 -6.86
N ARG A 436 21.38 15.89 -7.52
CA ARG A 436 22.66 15.68 -6.84
C ARG A 436 23.60 16.86 -6.95
N GLN A 437 23.75 17.43 -8.14
CA GLN A 437 24.71 18.52 -8.38
C GLN A 437 24.28 19.41 -9.54
N PRO A 438 24.70 20.71 -9.52
CA PRO A 438 24.53 21.60 -10.66
C PRO A 438 25.22 21.04 -11.92
N GLY A 439 24.57 21.23 -13.06
CA GLY A 439 25.03 20.73 -14.35
C GLY A 439 24.50 19.35 -14.73
N ASP A 440 23.85 18.61 -13.82
CA ASP A 440 23.16 17.38 -14.16
C ASP A 440 22.01 17.69 -15.13
N LEU A 441 21.89 16.85 -16.17
CA LEU A 441 20.84 16.97 -17.18
C LEU A 441 19.51 16.48 -16.64
N VAL A 442 18.44 17.25 -16.80
CA VAL A 442 17.08 16.84 -16.43
C VAL A 442 16.34 16.34 -17.68
N VAL A 443 15.78 15.14 -17.59
CA VAL A 443 15.14 14.43 -18.70
C VAL A 443 13.77 13.93 -18.29
N LEU A 444 12.78 14.13 -19.15
CA LEU A 444 11.46 13.53 -19.07
C LEU A 444 11.44 12.25 -19.91
N LEU A 445 11.02 11.14 -19.30
CA LEU A 445 10.70 9.87 -19.95
C LEU A 445 9.18 9.69 -20.02
N GLY A 446 8.70 8.99 -21.05
CA GLY A 446 7.27 8.76 -21.25
C GLY A 446 6.61 9.76 -22.20
N VAL A 447 5.28 9.88 -22.11
CA VAL A 447 4.48 10.70 -23.03
C VAL A 447 4.92 12.16 -22.99
N SER A 448 5.19 12.75 -24.19
CA SER A 448 5.55 14.15 -24.31
C SER A 448 4.39 15.07 -23.91
N THR A 449 4.73 16.24 -23.38
CA THR A 449 3.76 17.25 -22.94
C THR A 449 3.13 18.04 -24.08
N ASP A 450 3.68 17.98 -25.29
CA ASP A 450 3.26 18.75 -26.47
C ASP A 450 2.28 18.00 -27.40
N GLU A 451 1.94 16.75 -27.08
CA GLU A 451 0.98 15.94 -27.84
C GLU A 451 -0.47 16.25 -27.43
N GLU A 452 -1.19 16.99 -28.27
CA GLU A 452 -2.62 17.17 -28.13
C GLU A 452 -3.38 15.90 -28.49
N GLY A 453 -4.38 15.52 -27.67
CA GLY A 453 -5.23 14.36 -27.94
C GLY A 453 -4.66 13.01 -27.52
N ASN A 454 -3.51 12.95 -26.89
CA ASN A 454 -3.01 11.71 -26.31
C ASN A 454 -3.90 11.29 -25.12
N GLU A 455 -4.58 10.14 -25.26
CA GLU A 455 -5.51 9.62 -24.22
C GLU A 455 -4.79 9.09 -22.97
N GLY A 456 -3.48 8.89 -23.04
CA GLY A 456 -2.67 8.44 -21.90
C GLY A 456 -2.27 9.56 -20.94
N LEU A 457 -2.54 10.82 -21.26
CA LEU A 457 -2.20 12.00 -20.47
C LEU A 457 -3.40 12.94 -20.43
N GLY A 458 -3.77 13.50 -19.27
CA GLY A 458 -4.94 14.38 -19.21
C GLY A 458 -5.19 15.07 -17.89
N LEU A 459 -6.18 15.97 -17.88
CA LEU A 459 -6.62 16.70 -16.71
C LEU A 459 -7.85 16.09 -16.02
N ALA A 460 -8.50 15.08 -16.62
CA ALA A 460 -9.63 14.39 -16.03
C ALA A 460 -9.23 13.66 -14.74
N GLY A 461 -9.88 13.97 -13.62
CA GLY A 461 -9.59 13.40 -12.31
C GLY A 461 -8.25 13.85 -11.71
N SER A 462 -7.55 14.79 -12.33
CA SER A 462 -6.26 15.29 -11.83
C SER A 462 -6.39 16.15 -10.58
N SER A 463 -5.30 16.26 -9.82
CA SER A 463 -5.17 17.17 -8.70
C SER A 463 -5.41 18.62 -9.13
N TYR A 464 -4.93 19.00 -10.31
CA TYR A 464 -5.17 20.34 -10.86
C TYR A 464 -6.66 20.63 -11.06
N GLN A 465 -7.40 19.67 -11.63
CA GLN A 465 -8.85 19.79 -11.80
C GLN A 465 -9.55 19.95 -10.44
N GLY A 466 -9.15 19.18 -9.43
CA GLY A 466 -9.73 19.23 -8.09
C GLY A 466 -9.38 20.53 -7.34
N VAL A 467 -8.10 20.83 -7.22
CA VAL A 467 -7.59 21.93 -6.39
C VAL A 467 -7.86 23.31 -7.01
N VAL A 468 -7.70 23.44 -8.33
CA VAL A 468 -7.80 24.73 -8.99
C VAL A 468 -9.23 25.02 -9.45
N HIS A 469 -9.96 24.01 -9.90
CA HIS A 469 -11.31 24.19 -10.45
C HIS A 469 -12.43 23.65 -9.56
N GLY A 470 -12.12 22.91 -8.48
CA GLY A 470 -13.11 22.33 -7.58
C GLY A 470 -13.96 21.24 -8.25
N LEU A 471 -13.41 20.54 -9.22
CA LEU A 471 -14.10 19.52 -10.01
C LEU A 471 -13.46 18.15 -9.83
N LEU A 472 -14.30 17.11 -9.84
CA LEU A 472 -13.89 15.74 -9.98
C LEU A 472 -14.77 15.10 -11.06
N THR A 473 -14.28 15.05 -12.28
CA THR A 473 -15.07 14.60 -13.44
C THR A 473 -14.16 14.21 -14.62
N GLY A 474 -14.75 13.63 -15.62
CA GLY A 474 -14.05 13.11 -16.78
C GLY A 474 -13.65 11.65 -16.62
N ARG A 475 -13.26 11.03 -17.69
CA ARG A 475 -12.66 9.70 -17.67
C ARG A 475 -11.16 9.83 -17.49
N PRO A 476 -10.54 9.24 -16.46
CA PRO A 476 -9.10 9.30 -16.25
C PRO A 476 -8.32 8.84 -17.48
N PRO A 477 -7.07 9.30 -17.66
CA PRO A 477 -6.22 8.86 -18.75
C PRO A 477 -6.10 7.33 -18.83
N SER A 478 -5.93 6.81 -20.05
CA SER A 478 -5.63 5.41 -20.25
C SER A 478 -4.18 5.11 -19.89
N VAL A 479 -3.92 3.93 -19.33
CA VAL A 479 -2.55 3.49 -19.01
C VAL A 479 -2.04 2.58 -20.11
N ASP A 480 -0.97 2.96 -20.78
CA ASP A 480 -0.24 2.12 -21.72
C ASP A 480 0.76 1.27 -20.95
N LEU A 481 0.37 0.02 -20.63
CA LEU A 481 1.19 -0.91 -19.84
C LEU A 481 2.46 -1.38 -20.56
N GLU A 482 2.50 -1.33 -21.89
CA GLU A 482 3.71 -1.63 -22.65
C GLU A 482 4.73 -0.49 -22.49
N LEU A 483 4.30 0.74 -22.68
CA LEU A 483 5.14 1.91 -22.43
C LEU A 483 5.61 1.99 -20.98
N GLU A 484 4.72 1.70 -20.01
CA GLU A 484 5.08 1.59 -18.59
C GLU A 484 6.24 0.62 -18.38
N GLY A 485 6.14 -0.59 -18.89
CA GLY A 485 7.19 -1.60 -18.77
C GLY A 485 8.51 -1.15 -19.39
N GLN A 486 8.47 -0.50 -20.57
CA GLN A 486 9.65 -0.02 -21.27
C GLN A 486 10.35 1.14 -20.53
N VAL A 487 9.59 2.14 -20.07
CA VAL A 487 10.13 3.28 -19.29
C VAL A 487 10.77 2.80 -17.99
N GLN A 488 10.08 1.94 -17.26
CA GLN A 488 10.56 1.36 -15.99
C GLN A 488 11.85 0.55 -16.20
N ALA A 489 11.92 -0.26 -17.25
CA ALA A 489 13.11 -1.04 -17.60
C ALA A 489 14.31 -0.15 -17.90
N LEU A 490 14.12 0.92 -18.68
CA LEU A 490 15.16 1.91 -18.97
C LEU A 490 15.72 2.55 -17.68
N VAL A 491 14.84 2.97 -16.77
CA VAL A 491 15.26 3.60 -15.50
C VAL A 491 16.08 2.63 -14.65
N ARG A 492 15.62 1.39 -14.49
CA ARG A 492 16.36 0.37 -13.73
C ARG A 492 17.72 0.06 -14.34
N GLN A 493 17.78 -0.07 -15.65
CA GLN A 493 19.04 -0.32 -16.36
C GLN A 493 20.00 0.86 -16.22
N ALA A 494 19.50 2.09 -16.32
CA ALA A 494 20.31 3.30 -16.17
C ALA A 494 20.88 3.44 -14.74
N PHE A 495 20.12 3.06 -13.70
CA PHE A 495 20.65 2.95 -12.34
C PHE A 495 21.73 1.88 -12.24
N SER A 496 21.49 0.67 -12.74
CA SER A 496 22.46 -0.44 -12.67
C SER A 496 23.79 -0.09 -13.32
N GLN A 497 23.76 0.72 -14.38
CA GLN A 497 24.97 1.23 -15.06
C GLN A 497 25.58 2.47 -14.38
N GLY A 498 24.94 3.04 -13.34
CA GLY A 498 25.40 4.24 -12.64
C GLY A 498 25.31 5.53 -13.45
N VAL A 499 24.42 5.56 -14.42
CA VAL A 499 24.20 6.71 -15.33
C VAL A 499 23.33 7.77 -14.68
N LEU A 500 22.29 7.35 -13.93
CA LEU A 500 21.38 8.28 -13.28
C LEU A 500 21.94 8.81 -11.96
N ALA A 501 21.60 10.05 -11.66
CA ALA A 501 21.80 10.69 -10.37
C ALA A 501 20.53 10.64 -9.51
N SER A 502 19.35 10.77 -10.13
CA SER A 502 18.04 10.68 -9.48
C SER A 502 16.97 10.21 -10.45
N ALA A 503 15.85 9.73 -9.90
CA ALA A 503 14.61 9.48 -10.63
C ALA A 503 13.42 9.78 -9.72
N HIS A 504 12.32 10.25 -10.31
CA HIS A 504 11.08 10.59 -9.63
C HIS A 504 9.88 10.37 -10.54
N ASP A 505 8.85 9.74 -10.02
CA ASP A 505 7.58 9.54 -10.70
C ASP A 505 6.85 10.87 -10.93
N SER A 506 6.07 10.97 -12.00
CA SER A 506 5.17 12.09 -12.25
C SER A 506 3.73 11.64 -12.11
N SER A 507 3.18 11.75 -10.91
CA SER A 507 1.84 11.35 -10.51
C SER A 507 0.96 12.55 -10.13
N ASP A 508 0.53 12.66 -8.90
CA ASP A 508 -0.36 13.72 -8.38
C ASP A 508 0.19 15.13 -8.65
N GLY A 509 -0.64 15.98 -9.29
CA GLY A 509 -0.28 17.34 -9.66
C GLY A 509 0.56 17.46 -10.94
N GLY A 510 0.92 16.34 -11.57
CA GLY A 510 1.60 16.29 -12.85
C GLY A 510 3.06 16.75 -12.83
N LEU A 511 3.58 17.07 -14.01
CA LEU A 511 5.01 17.28 -14.22
C LEU A 511 5.60 18.46 -13.43
N ALA A 512 4.87 19.57 -13.31
CA ALA A 512 5.38 20.75 -12.59
C ALA A 512 5.55 20.48 -11.09
N VAL A 513 4.66 19.68 -10.49
CA VAL A 513 4.76 19.24 -9.09
C VAL A 513 5.96 18.29 -8.92
N ALA A 514 6.08 17.24 -9.73
CA ALA A 514 7.19 16.28 -9.65
C ALA A 514 8.57 16.97 -9.77
N LEU A 515 8.70 17.93 -10.68
CA LEU A 515 9.92 18.73 -10.82
C LEU A 515 10.18 19.63 -9.59
N ALA A 516 9.12 20.21 -9.01
CA ALA A 516 9.24 21.01 -7.79
C ALA A 516 9.67 20.13 -6.59
N GLU A 517 9.15 18.92 -6.45
CA GLU A 517 9.51 17.98 -5.38
C GLU A 517 10.99 17.56 -5.46
N SER A 518 11.52 17.33 -6.65
CA SER A 518 12.95 17.07 -6.85
C SER A 518 13.83 18.27 -6.43
N ALA A 519 13.38 19.51 -6.72
CA ALA A 519 14.03 20.73 -6.26
C ALA A 519 13.96 20.89 -4.73
N LEU A 520 12.81 20.61 -4.14
CA LEU A 520 12.58 20.65 -2.69
C LEU A 520 13.48 19.67 -1.94
N ALA A 521 13.53 18.44 -2.43
CA ALA A 521 14.34 17.38 -1.81
C ALA A 521 15.84 17.64 -1.86
N SER A 522 16.32 18.27 -2.95
CA SER A 522 17.73 18.61 -3.13
C SER A 522 18.13 19.96 -2.53
N GLY A 523 17.21 20.92 -2.47
CA GLY A 523 17.51 22.32 -2.20
C GLY A 523 18.22 23.06 -3.35
N LEU A 524 18.37 22.39 -4.52
CA LEU A 524 19.02 22.97 -5.69
C LEU A 524 17.98 23.65 -6.60
N GLY A 525 18.42 24.68 -7.32
CA GLY A 525 17.65 25.30 -8.38
C GLY A 525 17.67 24.48 -9.66
N VAL A 526 16.87 24.92 -10.64
CA VAL A 526 16.80 24.29 -11.95
C VAL A 526 16.36 25.29 -13.01
N ASP A 527 16.90 25.17 -14.21
CA ASP A 527 16.42 25.86 -15.40
C ASP A 527 15.83 24.84 -16.38
N LEU A 528 14.50 24.92 -16.58
CA LEU A 528 13.71 23.97 -17.35
C LEU A 528 13.06 24.65 -18.55
N ASN A 529 12.96 23.93 -19.65
CA ASN A 529 12.21 24.35 -20.83
C ASN A 529 11.46 23.16 -21.44
N LEU A 530 10.15 23.15 -21.28
CA LEU A 530 9.28 22.13 -21.85
C LEU A 530 8.98 22.45 -23.32
N PRO A 531 8.82 21.42 -24.18
CA PRO A 531 8.35 21.62 -25.55
C PRO A 531 7.02 22.36 -25.57
N HIS A 532 6.84 23.23 -26.56
CA HIS A 532 5.60 23.96 -26.79
C HIS A 532 4.97 23.52 -28.11
N GLY A 533 3.92 22.72 -28.02
CA GLY A 533 3.06 22.32 -29.11
C GLY A 533 1.74 23.10 -29.15
N SER A 534 0.67 22.43 -29.60
CA SER A 534 -0.70 22.98 -29.61
C SER A 534 -1.44 22.77 -28.30
N ALA A 535 -0.90 22.01 -27.35
CA ALA A 535 -1.56 21.69 -26.10
C ALA A 535 -1.74 22.91 -25.18
N ARG A 536 -2.80 22.91 -24.40
CA ARG A 536 -3.08 23.90 -23.35
C ARG A 536 -1.95 23.94 -22.32
N LEU A 537 -1.59 25.13 -21.81
CA LEU A 537 -0.49 25.27 -20.85
C LEU A 537 -0.76 24.54 -19.52
N ASP A 538 -1.99 24.51 -19.04
CA ASP A 538 -2.38 23.75 -17.84
C ASP A 538 -2.19 22.24 -18.05
N ARG A 539 -2.49 21.71 -19.25
CA ARG A 539 -2.21 20.32 -19.60
C ARG A 539 -0.71 20.05 -19.63
N VAL A 540 0.09 20.93 -20.23
CA VAL A 540 1.55 20.79 -20.27
C VAL A 540 2.16 20.69 -18.87
N LEU A 541 1.66 21.51 -17.94
CA LEU A 541 2.20 21.64 -16.58
C LEU A 541 1.67 20.59 -15.61
N PHE A 542 0.35 20.32 -15.63
CA PHE A 542 -0.36 19.65 -14.55
C PHE A 542 -1.17 18.42 -14.96
N ALA A 543 -1.13 18.00 -16.25
CA ALA A 543 -1.77 16.74 -16.62
C ALA A 543 -1.08 15.55 -15.94
N GLU A 544 -1.88 14.56 -15.59
CA GLU A 544 -1.44 13.32 -14.93
C GLU A 544 -1.48 12.14 -15.91
N GLY A 545 -0.71 11.07 -15.62
CA GLY A 545 -0.59 9.88 -16.47
C GLY A 545 0.62 9.89 -17.41
N GLY A 546 0.58 9.07 -18.47
CA GLY A 546 1.55 9.05 -19.56
C GLY A 546 2.84 8.27 -19.31
N ALA A 547 2.86 7.36 -18.32
CA ALA A 547 4.06 6.58 -17.96
C ALA A 547 5.30 7.45 -17.73
N ARG A 548 5.13 8.60 -17.07
CA ARG A 548 6.15 9.63 -17.00
C ARG A 548 7.04 9.49 -15.77
N ILE A 549 8.36 9.52 -16.01
CA ILE A 549 9.40 9.59 -14.98
C ILE A 549 10.34 10.75 -15.31
N VAL A 550 10.65 11.58 -14.31
CA VAL A 550 11.71 12.60 -14.40
C VAL A 550 13.00 11.98 -13.89
N VAL A 551 14.05 12.03 -14.69
CA VAL A 551 15.38 11.56 -14.28
C VAL A 551 16.41 12.67 -14.38
N SER A 552 17.44 12.62 -13.52
CA SER A 552 18.64 13.43 -13.74
C SER A 552 19.82 12.54 -14.10
N VAL A 553 20.56 12.99 -15.13
CA VAL A 553 21.73 12.30 -15.67
C VAL A 553 22.98 13.10 -15.30
N ARG A 554 23.97 12.43 -14.72
CA ARG A 554 25.23 13.07 -14.37
C ARG A 554 25.92 13.64 -15.61
N ALA A 555 26.45 14.83 -15.49
CA ALA A 555 27.07 15.52 -16.65
C ALA A 555 28.14 14.66 -17.32
N GLU A 556 28.96 13.96 -16.55
CA GLU A 556 30.02 13.06 -17.04
C GLU A 556 29.48 11.77 -17.67
N GLN A 557 28.24 11.40 -17.42
CA GLN A 557 27.58 10.19 -17.94
C GLN A 557 26.71 10.45 -19.19
N ARG A 558 26.69 11.67 -19.70
CA ARG A 558 25.83 12.06 -20.85
C ARG A 558 26.01 11.17 -22.07
N HIS A 559 27.23 10.79 -22.40
CA HIS A 559 27.50 9.88 -23.52
C HIS A 559 26.99 8.46 -23.27
N ALA A 560 27.16 7.94 -22.06
CA ALA A 560 26.62 6.63 -21.67
C ALA A 560 25.08 6.64 -21.73
N TRP A 561 24.45 7.72 -21.26
CA TRP A 561 23.02 7.92 -21.37
C TRP A 561 22.53 7.91 -22.84
N GLN A 562 23.17 8.70 -23.71
CA GLN A 562 22.81 8.75 -25.12
C GLN A 562 22.95 7.37 -25.80
N ALA A 563 24.00 6.62 -25.49
CA ALA A 563 24.20 5.27 -26.00
C ALA A 563 23.10 4.30 -25.48
N LEU A 564 22.70 4.42 -24.22
CA LEU A 564 21.67 3.58 -23.61
C LEU A 564 20.30 3.82 -24.28
N VAL A 565 19.85 5.06 -24.39
CA VAL A 565 18.54 5.37 -24.99
C VAL A 565 18.48 5.09 -26.50
N ALA A 566 19.62 5.13 -27.20
CA ALA A 566 19.72 4.78 -28.61
C ALA A 566 19.80 3.26 -28.83
N SER A 567 19.91 2.44 -27.79
CA SER A 567 19.97 0.99 -27.93
C SER A 567 18.67 0.44 -28.51
N GLN A 568 18.76 -0.71 -29.18
CA GLN A 568 17.57 -1.37 -29.76
C GLN A 568 16.49 -1.68 -28.73
N GLU A 569 16.88 -1.91 -27.50
CA GLU A 569 15.98 -2.22 -26.38
C GLU A 569 15.13 -1.01 -25.95
N HIS A 570 15.68 0.21 -26.02
CA HIS A 570 15.06 1.42 -25.47
C HIS A 570 14.67 2.48 -26.50
N GLN A 571 14.94 2.26 -27.77
CA GLN A 571 14.67 3.24 -28.84
C GLN A 571 13.19 3.63 -28.99
N SER A 572 12.26 2.83 -28.43
CA SER A 572 10.81 3.12 -28.43
C SER A 572 10.37 4.00 -27.27
N VAL A 573 11.20 4.19 -26.24
CA VAL A 573 10.87 5.03 -25.10
C VAL A 573 10.97 6.51 -25.51
N PRO A 574 9.91 7.31 -25.35
CA PRO A 574 10.00 8.75 -25.55
C PRO A 574 10.94 9.38 -24.52
N VAL A 575 11.92 10.14 -24.98
CA VAL A 575 12.94 10.79 -24.16
C VAL A 575 13.02 12.26 -24.56
N THR A 576 12.81 13.16 -23.60
CA THR A 576 12.87 14.62 -23.82
C THR A 576 13.83 15.27 -22.83
N GLU A 577 14.92 15.85 -23.31
CA GLU A 577 15.79 16.70 -22.48
C GLU A 577 15.04 18.00 -22.18
N ILE A 578 14.81 18.30 -20.90
CA ILE A 578 13.99 19.43 -20.48
C ILE A 578 14.74 20.50 -19.68
N GLY A 579 16.00 20.29 -19.35
CA GLY A 579 16.78 21.32 -18.66
C GLY A 579 18.00 20.81 -17.93
N THR A 580 18.49 21.65 -17.01
CA THR A 580 19.68 21.35 -16.19
C THR A 580 19.50 21.84 -14.75
N VAL A 581 20.05 21.08 -13.82
CA VAL A 581 20.14 21.45 -12.41
C VAL A 581 21.09 22.65 -12.26
N ALA A 582 20.73 23.61 -11.40
CA ALA A 582 21.44 24.86 -11.20
C ALA A 582 21.74 25.12 -9.72
N ASP A 583 22.67 26.04 -9.44
CA ASP A 583 23.09 26.40 -8.08
C ASP A 583 22.45 27.68 -7.54
N HIS A 584 21.63 28.36 -8.33
CA HIS A 584 21.05 29.66 -7.99
C HIS A 584 19.82 29.62 -7.05
N GLY A 585 19.39 28.43 -6.60
CA GLY A 585 18.28 28.28 -5.63
C GLY A 585 16.90 28.72 -6.12
N CYS A 586 16.69 28.85 -7.45
CA CYS A 586 15.41 29.16 -8.06
C CYS A 586 14.91 27.98 -8.92
N PHE A 587 13.61 27.77 -8.86
CA PHE A 587 12.89 26.87 -9.76
C PHE A 587 12.35 27.70 -10.94
N ARG A 588 12.96 27.55 -12.10
CA ARG A 588 12.58 28.24 -13.32
C ARG A 588 12.09 27.28 -14.36
N LEU A 589 10.89 27.51 -14.87
CA LEU A 589 10.29 26.69 -15.92
C LEU A 589 9.72 27.59 -17.01
N ALA A 590 10.14 27.29 -18.23
CA ALA A 590 9.59 27.89 -19.45
C ALA A 590 8.87 26.81 -20.29
N VAL A 591 7.94 27.25 -21.12
CA VAL A 591 7.31 26.41 -22.16
C VAL A 591 7.60 27.07 -23.49
N GLY A 592 8.49 26.45 -24.27
CA GLY A 592 9.07 27.07 -25.45
C GLY A 592 9.84 28.35 -25.11
N LYS A 593 9.35 29.49 -25.60
CA LYS A 593 9.96 30.82 -25.33
C LYS A 593 9.29 31.59 -24.16
N TYR A 594 8.27 31.02 -23.53
CA TYR A 594 7.49 31.70 -22.51
C TYR A 594 7.91 31.22 -21.13
N PRO A 595 8.47 32.10 -20.26
CA PRO A 595 8.66 31.77 -18.85
C PRO A 595 7.27 31.69 -18.19
N VAL A 596 7.03 30.59 -17.48
CA VAL A 596 5.72 30.32 -16.86
C VAL A 596 5.80 30.23 -15.35
N ILE A 597 6.92 29.72 -14.80
CA ILE A 597 7.15 29.65 -13.35
C ILE A 597 8.55 30.17 -13.05
N ASP A 598 8.68 31.05 -12.05
CA ASP A 598 9.94 31.51 -11.48
C ASP A 598 9.73 31.77 -9.98
N LEU A 599 10.16 30.80 -9.16
CA LEU A 599 9.98 30.80 -7.72
C LEU A 599 11.29 30.39 -7.04
N SER A 600 11.57 30.93 -5.86
CA SER A 600 12.67 30.39 -5.05
C SER A 600 12.31 29.02 -4.51
N VAL A 601 13.29 28.14 -4.38
CA VAL A 601 13.12 26.81 -3.75
C VAL A 601 12.63 26.99 -2.31
N GLU A 602 13.02 28.08 -1.64
CA GLU A 602 12.56 28.37 -0.27
C GLU A 602 11.04 28.68 -0.22
N THR A 603 10.52 29.46 -1.19
CA THR A 603 9.09 29.74 -1.29
C THR A 603 8.30 28.43 -1.51
N LEU A 604 8.77 27.56 -2.40
CA LEU A 604 8.16 26.24 -2.62
C LEU A 604 8.18 25.42 -1.33
N ARG A 605 9.31 25.42 -0.60
CA ARG A 605 9.50 24.67 0.64
C ARG A 605 8.55 25.10 1.74
N GLU A 606 8.42 26.40 1.96
CA GLU A 606 7.50 26.94 2.96
C GLU A 606 6.06 26.52 2.69
N GLN A 607 5.64 26.60 1.42
CA GLN A 607 4.29 26.19 1.04
C GLN A 607 4.07 24.69 1.24
N TYR A 608 4.99 23.86 0.77
CA TYR A 608 4.91 22.40 0.79
C TYR A 608 5.02 21.81 2.21
N GLU A 609 5.99 22.27 3.02
CA GLU A 609 6.24 21.68 4.35
C GLU A 609 5.24 22.18 5.41
N GLN A 610 4.66 23.39 5.26
CA GLN A 610 3.76 23.96 6.26
C GLN A 610 2.27 23.68 5.99
N ALA A 611 1.92 23.08 4.86
CA ALA A 611 0.53 22.88 4.48
C ALA A 611 -0.26 22.03 5.50
N VAL A 612 0.26 20.87 5.89
CA VAL A 612 -0.35 19.97 6.88
C VAL A 612 -0.28 20.56 8.30
N PRO A 613 0.88 21.05 8.80
CA PRO A 613 0.96 21.69 10.12
C PRO A 613 -0.01 22.87 10.29
N ARG A 614 -0.13 23.74 9.29
CA ARG A 614 -1.07 24.88 9.34
C ARG A 614 -2.52 24.44 9.53
N ARG A 615 -2.96 23.41 8.81
CA ARG A 615 -4.33 22.88 8.92
C ARG A 615 -4.61 22.23 10.28
N LEU A 616 -3.58 21.74 10.94
CA LEU A 616 -3.66 21.13 12.27
C LEU A 616 -3.44 22.14 13.42
N GLY A 617 -3.26 23.43 13.12
CA GLY A 617 -2.99 24.45 14.14
C GLY A 617 -1.67 24.24 14.89
N ALA A 618 -0.70 23.59 14.25
CA ALA A 618 0.61 23.25 14.84
C ALA A 618 1.70 24.30 14.52
N VAL A 619 1.34 25.40 13.82
CA VAL A 619 2.19 26.53 13.46
C VAL A 619 1.53 27.83 13.87
#